data_7bc69c3552657679f757b6bd659e2f0d
#
_entry.id   7bc69c3552657679f757b6bd659e2f0d
#
_cell.length_a   1.000
_cell.length_b   1.000
_cell.length_c   1.000
_cell.angle_alpha   90.00
_cell.angle_beta   90.00
_cell.angle_gamma   90.00
#
_symmetry.space_group_name_H-M   'P 1'
#
loop_
_entity.id
_entity.type
_entity.pdbx_description
1 polymer ?
#
loop_
_entity_poly.entity_id
_entity_poly.type
_entity_poly.pdbx_seq_one_letter_code
_entity_poly.pdbx_strand_id
1 'polypeptide(L)'
;MRKIFVISCALVVQGLLTSQINAAVVPAGTILDKKQEVVRHLKDEPASLDPINAVGLTEAQVQRDLFEGLTIEDEHGRPIPGVAQSWRTEDNRVWIFTLRDNAKWSNGEKVTATDFVYSWQRLVDPKNLSPFAWYASLASIENAQKIIDGKLKPTSLGVEALDEKTLKVTLERPVSYFPSLTTNFSLYPVPHHSIEKYGTEWVKVGNLVGNGAFVLKDRVVNEKIVLTPNPYYWDHKNTVLTKVTFVPINHESHATKRYLAGDIDITESFPKNLYHKLMKDIPNEVYIPDQLGTYYYAFNTQSGPTKDIRVRKALAMAIDRKIITDKVLGTGEKSANRFTPDVTAGFTPEPTIYDEYNQDELDSQAKILLAAAGYGPHNPLTLSLLYNNSENHQKIAIAVASMWKKKLGVKVELRNQEWKTYIDSRNSGDFDVIRASWVGDYNEPSTFLSLLGSKHAGNIPKYQNKQYDEILTLSGMTIDTNERNSLYNRAEQIIAEDAPIAPIYQYTNGRLIKPWLKGYPIENPEDVAYSHTLYILKH
;
A
#
# COMPACT_ATOMS: atom_id res chain seq x y z
N MET A 1 29.50 -11.02 62.26
CA MET A 1 28.98 -11.77 61.10
C MET A 1 28.57 -10.75 60.05
N ARG A 2 29.44 -10.52 59.04
CA ARG A 2 29.19 -9.61 57.91
C ARG A 2 28.51 -10.42 56.81
N LYS A 3 27.29 -10.07 56.44
CA LYS A 3 26.62 -10.62 55.25
C LYS A 3 27.10 -9.89 54.01
N ILE A 4 27.76 -10.62 53.11
CA ILE A 4 28.17 -10.18 51.79
C ILE A 4 26.94 -10.36 50.88
N PHE A 5 26.44 -9.25 50.30
CA PHE A 5 25.46 -9.27 49.21
C PHE A 5 26.22 -9.39 47.88
N VAL A 6 26.05 -10.53 47.24
CA VAL A 6 26.53 -10.74 45.85
C VAL A 6 25.41 -10.24 44.94
N ILE A 7 25.67 -9.12 44.26
CA ILE A 7 24.82 -8.63 43.15
C ILE A 7 25.23 -9.36 41.90
N SER A 8 24.38 -10.28 41.46
CA SER A 8 24.52 -10.96 40.15
C SER A 8 24.03 -10.02 39.06
N CYS A 9 24.95 -9.40 38.33
CA CYS A 9 24.64 -8.72 37.04
C CYS A 9 24.35 -9.79 35.99
N ALA A 10 23.08 -10.00 35.67
CA ALA A 10 22.69 -10.74 34.51
C ALA A 10 22.93 -9.86 33.26
N LEU A 11 23.99 -10.12 32.51
CA LEU A 11 24.19 -9.61 31.18
C LEU A 11 23.12 -10.24 30.26
N VAL A 12 22.10 -9.49 29.91
CA VAL A 12 21.21 -9.82 28.81
C VAL A 12 21.97 -9.54 27.51
N VAL A 13 22.58 -10.56 26.96
CA VAL A 13 23.07 -10.52 25.57
C VAL A 13 21.83 -10.62 24.68
N GLN A 14 21.29 -9.47 24.29
CA GLN A 14 20.37 -9.40 23.14
C GLN A 14 21.19 -9.75 21.89
N GLY A 15 20.99 -10.98 21.40
CA GLY A 15 21.51 -11.40 20.11
C GLY A 15 20.94 -10.50 19.02
N LEU A 16 21.78 -9.63 18.49
CA LEU A 16 21.55 -8.96 17.22
C LEU A 16 21.48 -10.06 16.15
N LEU A 17 20.27 -10.50 15.82
CA LEU A 17 19.99 -11.15 14.55
C LEU A 17 20.13 -10.07 13.48
N THR A 18 21.37 -9.86 13.00
CA THR A 18 21.59 -9.16 11.74
C THR A 18 21.05 -10.06 10.64
N SER A 19 19.79 -9.89 10.28
CA SER A 19 19.28 -10.36 9.02
C SER A 19 20.05 -9.61 7.94
N GLN A 20 21.06 -10.28 7.36
CA GLN A 20 21.71 -9.79 6.14
C GLN A 20 20.66 -9.87 5.04
N ILE A 21 20.15 -8.72 4.65
CA ILE A 21 19.25 -8.60 3.52
C ILE A 21 20.14 -8.58 2.30
N ASN A 22 20.12 -9.67 1.56
CA ASN A 22 20.83 -9.80 0.30
C ASN A 22 19.89 -9.32 -0.81
N ALA A 23 20.38 -8.48 -1.71
CA ALA A 23 19.61 -7.99 -2.84
C ALA A 23 19.05 -9.15 -3.66
N ALA A 24 19.83 -10.00 -4.25
CA ALA A 24 19.34 -11.22 -4.88
C ALA A 24 19.79 -12.44 -4.05
N VAL A 25 18.83 -13.11 -3.39
CA VAL A 25 19.12 -14.38 -2.70
C VAL A 25 19.13 -15.50 -3.75
N VAL A 26 20.28 -15.69 -4.39
CA VAL A 26 20.49 -16.80 -5.33
C VAL A 26 20.86 -18.06 -4.55
N PRO A 27 20.00 -19.11 -4.52
CA PRO A 27 20.31 -20.35 -3.82
C PRO A 27 21.62 -20.99 -4.31
N ALA A 28 22.40 -21.56 -3.39
CA ALA A 28 23.66 -22.22 -3.75
C ALA A 28 23.41 -23.35 -4.77
N GLY A 29 24.23 -23.42 -5.80
CA GLY A 29 24.10 -24.40 -6.89
C GLY A 29 23.13 -23.99 -8.00
N THR A 30 22.51 -22.82 -7.92
CA THR A 30 21.65 -22.28 -9.00
C THR A 30 22.47 -22.04 -10.27
N ILE A 31 21.98 -22.54 -11.41
CA ILE A 31 22.59 -22.27 -12.72
C ILE A 31 21.90 -21.05 -13.32
N LEU A 32 22.61 -19.94 -13.34
CA LEU A 32 22.14 -18.70 -13.93
C LEU A 32 22.29 -18.71 -15.46
N ASP A 33 21.40 -17.99 -16.15
CA ASP A 33 21.61 -17.68 -17.56
C ASP A 33 22.82 -16.75 -17.74
N LYS A 34 23.46 -16.84 -18.89
CA LYS A 34 24.59 -15.94 -19.22
C LYS A 34 24.14 -14.50 -19.42
N LYS A 35 22.88 -14.33 -19.86
CA LYS A 35 22.28 -13.03 -20.13
C LYS A 35 21.35 -12.67 -18.97
N GLN A 36 21.84 -11.85 -18.04
CA GLN A 36 21.07 -11.34 -16.90
C GLN A 36 20.40 -10.01 -17.27
N GLU A 37 19.46 -10.04 -18.21
CA GLU A 37 18.73 -8.86 -18.69
C GLU A 37 17.24 -9.11 -18.60
N VAL A 38 16.48 -8.19 -17.98
CA VAL A 38 15.04 -8.28 -17.80
C VAL A 38 14.30 -7.17 -18.53
N VAL A 39 13.15 -7.52 -19.12
CA VAL A 39 12.20 -6.57 -19.72
C VAL A 39 10.93 -6.52 -18.89
N ARG A 40 10.65 -5.36 -18.28
CA ARG A 40 9.50 -5.10 -17.42
C ARG A 40 8.49 -4.20 -18.14
N HIS A 41 7.25 -4.60 -18.16
CA HIS A 41 6.16 -3.76 -18.65
C HIS A 41 5.83 -2.66 -17.65
N LEU A 42 5.63 -1.43 -18.15
CA LEU A 42 4.99 -0.32 -17.44
C LEU A 42 3.65 -0.01 -18.13
N LYS A 43 2.63 0.30 -17.34
CA LYS A 43 1.31 0.65 -17.87
C LYS A 43 1.32 1.93 -18.70
N ASP A 44 2.11 2.91 -18.27
CA ASP A 44 2.21 4.22 -18.92
C ASP A 44 3.67 4.71 -18.96
N GLU A 45 3.94 5.74 -19.76
CA GLU A 45 5.21 6.47 -19.68
C GLU A 45 5.29 7.27 -18.38
N PRO A 46 6.37 7.15 -17.60
CA PRO A 46 6.56 7.97 -16.38
C PRO A 46 6.57 9.46 -16.71
N ALA A 47 5.70 10.23 -16.07
CA ALA A 47 5.62 11.69 -16.24
C ALA A 47 6.93 12.37 -15.81
N SER A 48 7.59 11.85 -14.78
CA SER A 48 8.86 12.36 -14.29
C SER A 48 9.70 11.27 -13.64
N LEU A 49 11.04 11.41 -13.71
CA LEU A 49 11.96 10.60 -12.89
C LEU A 49 12.39 11.34 -11.60
N ASP A 50 11.97 12.58 -11.42
CA ASP A 50 12.17 13.33 -10.18
C ASP A 50 11.17 12.88 -9.11
N PRO A 51 11.60 12.36 -7.94
CA PRO A 51 10.71 11.84 -6.91
C PRO A 51 9.61 12.79 -6.46
N ILE A 52 9.88 14.11 -6.38
CA ILE A 52 8.86 15.08 -5.95
C ILE A 52 7.79 15.37 -7.03
N ASN A 53 8.04 14.99 -8.29
CA ASN A 53 7.15 15.21 -9.42
C ASN A 53 6.48 13.91 -9.89
N ALA A 54 6.66 12.81 -9.18
CA ALA A 54 5.95 11.58 -9.44
C ALA A 54 4.46 11.73 -9.17
N VAL A 55 3.62 10.99 -9.90
CA VAL A 55 2.17 11.05 -9.75
C VAL A 55 1.55 9.68 -9.42
N GLY A 56 2.33 8.60 -9.45
CA GLY A 56 1.80 7.28 -9.15
C GLY A 56 2.78 6.11 -9.24
N LEU A 57 2.21 4.92 -9.40
CA LEU A 57 2.96 3.65 -9.36
C LEU A 57 3.93 3.47 -10.53
N THR A 58 3.62 4.03 -11.70
CA THR A 58 4.49 3.94 -12.89
C THR A 58 5.84 4.59 -12.65
N GLU A 59 5.85 5.81 -12.09
CA GLU A 59 7.08 6.51 -11.72
C GLU A 59 7.80 5.75 -10.60
N ALA A 60 7.06 5.31 -9.60
CA ALA A 60 7.61 4.60 -8.44
C ALA A 60 8.40 3.35 -8.84
N GLN A 61 7.92 2.56 -9.82
CA GLN A 61 8.62 1.36 -10.29
C GLN A 61 10.02 1.67 -10.83
N VAL A 62 10.18 2.74 -11.60
CA VAL A 62 11.48 3.14 -12.14
C VAL A 62 12.34 3.81 -11.06
N GLN A 63 11.74 4.63 -10.21
CA GLN A 63 12.44 5.37 -9.16
C GLN A 63 13.04 4.45 -8.10
N ARG A 64 12.40 3.33 -7.76
CA ARG A 64 12.92 2.30 -6.85
C ARG A 64 14.22 1.65 -7.33
N ASP A 65 14.47 1.64 -8.62
CA ASP A 65 15.72 1.14 -9.17
C ASP A 65 16.80 2.24 -9.25
N LEU A 66 16.40 3.51 -9.41
CA LEU A 66 17.30 4.67 -9.52
C LEU A 66 17.67 5.28 -8.16
N PHE A 67 16.79 5.16 -7.18
CA PHE A 67 16.96 5.72 -5.83
C PHE A 67 16.63 4.70 -4.75
N GLU A 68 17.10 4.98 -3.53
CA GLU A 68 16.78 4.20 -2.33
C GLU A 68 16.54 5.13 -1.16
N GLY A 69 15.47 4.86 -0.39
CA GLY A 69 15.07 5.62 0.79
C GLY A 69 15.82 5.23 2.06
N LEU A 70 15.41 5.80 3.20
CA LEU A 70 15.91 5.37 4.51
C LEU A 70 15.65 3.88 4.73
N THR A 71 14.45 3.43 4.41
CA THR A 71 14.02 2.05 4.45
C THR A 71 13.57 1.60 3.06
N ILE A 72 13.60 0.29 2.82
CA ILE A 72 13.02 -0.39 1.66
C ILE A 72 12.07 -1.47 2.17
N GLU A 73 11.38 -2.16 1.28
CA GLU A 73 10.48 -3.24 1.65
C GLU A 73 11.09 -4.62 1.40
N ASP A 74 10.78 -5.56 2.29
CA ASP A 74 11.05 -6.97 2.04
C ASP A 74 9.98 -7.60 1.12
N GLU A 75 10.07 -8.90 0.90
CA GLU A 75 9.13 -9.66 0.06
C GLU A 75 7.68 -9.69 0.58
N HIS A 76 7.45 -9.26 1.82
CA HIS A 76 6.12 -9.17 2.45
C HIS A 76 5.66 -7.71 2.66
N GLY A 77 6.37 -6.71 2.10
CA GLY A 77 6.05 -5.28 2.28
C GLY A 77 6.38 -4.75 3.68
N ARG A 78 7.30 -5.40 4.43
CA ARG A 78 7.75 -4.90 5.74
C ARG A 78 8.97 -4.01 5.58
N PRO A 79 9.07 -2.91 6.37
CA PRO A 79 10.21 -2.01 6.27
C PRO A 79 11.49 -2.68 6.78
N ILE A 80 12.52 -2.62 5.96
CA ILE A 80 13.85 -3.14 6.22
C ILE A 80 14.90 -2.07 5.94
N PRO A 81 16.15 -2.22 6.47
CA PRO A 81 17.21 -1.24 6.25
C PRO A 81 17.54 -1.00 4.77
N GLY A 82 17.32 0.23 4.31
CA GLY A 82 17.80 0.75 3.03
C GLY A 82 19.09 1.55 3.21
N VAL A 83 19.10 2.84 2.87
CA VAL A 83 20.23 3.77 3.16
C VAL A 83 20.49 3.88 4.65
N ALA A 84 19.44 3.86 5.49
CA ALA A 84 19.60 3.74 6.93
C ALA A 84 19.90 2.27 7.29
N GLN A 85 21.01 2.02 7.99
CA GLN A 85 21.34 0.68 8.50
C GLN A 85 20.54 0.33 9.77
N SER A 86 20.01 1.34 10.49
CA SER A 86 19.21 1.16 11.70
C SER A 86 18.43 2.41 12.04
N TRP A 87 17.41 2.24 12.87
CA TRP A 87 16.64 3.34 13.44
C TRP A 87 16.22 3.02 14.86
N ARG A 88 15.87 4.07 15.62
CA ARG A 88 15.36 3.94 16.99
C ARG A 88 14.43 5.08 17.34
N THR A 89 13.55 4.85 18.29
CA THR A 89 12.67 5.82 18.94
C THR A 89 12.43 5.42 20.39
N GLU A 90 12.05 6.34 21.25
CA GLU A 90 11.63 6.07 22.62
C GLU A 90 10.12 6.33 22.81
N ASP A 91 9.55 7.15 21.94
CA ASP A 91 8.20 7.69 22.10
C ASP A 91 7.35 7.64 20.81
N ASN A 92 7.84 6.97 19.74
CA ASN A 92 7.24 6.97 18.41
C ASN A 92 7.04 8.37 17.77
N ARG A 93 7.55 9.42 18.40
CA ARG A 93 7.47 10.80 17.92
C ARG A 93 8.80 11.31 17.41
N VAL A 94 9.88 11.01 18.11
CA VAL A 94 11.24 11.36 17.69
C VAL A 94 11.95 10.11 17.21
N TRP A 95 12.31 10.09 15.93
CA TRP A 95 13.00 8.99 15.27
C TRP A 95 14.43 9.39 14.92
N ILE A 96 15.38 8.51 15.20
CA ILE A 96 16.80 8.68 14.86
C ILE A 96 17.18 7.55 13.89
N PHE A 97 17.58 7.94 12.68
CA PHE A 97 18.08 7.03 11.66
C PHE A 97 19.61 7.15 11.57
N THR A 98 20.29 6.01 11.53
CA THR A 98 21.74 5.95 11.31
C THR A 98 22.00 5.46 9.88
N LEU A 99 22.63 6.29 9.05
CA LEU A 99 22.92 5.97 7.65
C LEU A 99 24.14 5.03 7.53
N ARG A 100 24.20 4.27 6.45
CA ARG A 100 25.33 3.38 6.11
C ARG A 100 26.57 4.19 5.77
N ASP A 101 27.74 3.70 6.21
CA ASP A 101 29.04 4.31 5.88
C ASP A 101 29.38 4.25 4.38
N ASN A 102 28.87 3.24 3.68
CA ASN A 102 29.14 2.96 2.28
C ASN A 102 27.99 3.37 1.34
N ALA A 103 26.96 4.08 1.83
CA ALA A 103 25.93 4.65 0.98
C ALA A 103 26.51 5.76 0.08
N LYS A 104 26.37 5.60 -1.24
CA LYS A 104 26.95 6.52 -2.22
C LYS A 104 25.99 6.82 -3.35
N TRP A 105 26.11 8.01 -3.87
CA TRP A 105 25.56 8.40 -5.15
C TRP A 105 26.29 7.70 -6.31
N SER A 106 25.64 7.60 -7.47
CA SER A 106 26.21 6.95 -8.67
C SER A 106 27.42 7.69 -9.28
N ASN A 107 27.72 8.89 -8.81
CA ASN A 107 28.95 9.62 -9.12
C ASN A 107 30.09 9.35 -8.11
N GLY A 108 29.86 8.51 -7.08
CA GLY A 108 30.82 8.11 -6.06
C GLY A 108 30.83 8.99 -4.81
N GLU A 109 30.13 10.11 -4.77
CA GLU A 109 29.96 10.94 -3.57
C GLU A 109 29.15 10.19 -2.51
N LYS A 110 29.32 10.55 -1.23
CA LYS A 110 28.54 9.97 -0.12
C LYS A 110 27.11 10.46 -0.14
N VAL A 111 26.18 9.60 0.22
CA VAL A 111 24.82 9.99 0.62
C VAL A 111 24.85 10.35 2.10
N THR A 112 24.34 11.53 2.44
CA THR A 112 24.39 12.10 3.79
C THR A 112 23.01 12.41 4.34
N ALA A 113 22.91 12.64 5.66
CA ALA A 113 21.67 13.09 6.30
C ALA A 113 21.19 14.45 5.75
N THR A 114 22.13 15.30 5.30
CA THR A 114 21.81 16.60 4.69
C THR A 114 21.05 16.42 3.35
N ASP A 115 21.33 15.36 2.58
CA ASP A 115 20.60 15.08 1.35
C ASP A 115 19.13 14.78 1.62
N PHE A 116 18.82 14.05 2.69
CA PHE A 116 17.45 13.80 3.13
C PHE A 116 16.76 15.07 3.61
N VAL A 117 17.44 15.90 4.40
CA VAL A 117 16.90 17.20 4.84
C VAL A 117 16.56 18.08 3.66
N TYR A 118 17.46 18.21 2.69
CA TYR A 118 17.23 18.96 1.45
C TYR A 118 16.03 18.42 0.68
N SER A 119 15.98 17.10 0.48
CA SER A 119 14.94 16.44 -0.33
C SER A 119 13.55 16.62 0.26
N TRP A 120 13.42 16.44 1.58
CA TRP A 120 12.13 16.56 2.25
C TRP A 120 11.66 18.02 2.38
N GLN A 121 12.59 18.96 2.58
CA GLN A 121 12.27 20.38 2.51
C GLN A 121 11.83 20.81 1.11
N ARG A 122 12.46 20.23 0.06
CA ARG A 122 12.10 20.44 -1.34
C ARG A 122 10.72 19.87 -1.66
N LEU A 123 10.37 18.70 -1.09
CA LEU A 123 9.06 18.06 -1.27
C LEU A 123 7.92 18.95 -0.77
N VAL A 124 8.07 19.54 0.42
CA VAL A 124 7.00 20.34 1.06
C VAL A 124 7.02 21.82 0.69
N ASP A 125 8.03 22.29 -0.04
CA ASP A 125 8.11 23.71 -0.47
C ASP A 125 7.00 24.00 -1.49
N PRO A 126 6.02 24.88 -1.18
CA PRO A 126 4.90 25.18 -2.07
C PRO A 126 5.34 25.77 -3.43
N LYS A 127 6.58 26.29 -3.52
CA LYS A 127 7.13 26.77 -4.80
C LYS A 127 7.37 25.65 -5.82
N ASN A 128 7.60 24.43 -5.35
CA ASN A 128 7.87 23.27 -6.19
C ASN A 128 6.57 22.59 -6.71
N LEU A 129 5.41 22.93 -6.13
CA LEU A 129 4.09 22.41 -6.52
C LEU A 129 4.08 20.87 -6.59
N SER A 130 4.78 20.20 -5.68
CA SER A 130 4.85 18.74 -5.68
C SER A 130 3.46 18.12 -5.51
N PRO A 131 3.02 17.23 -6.41
CA PRO A 131 1.75 16.52 -6.27
C PRO A 131 1.73 15.56 -5.07
N PHE A 132 2.90 15.22 -4.51
CA PHE A 132 3.05 14.33 -3.34
C PHE A 132 3.43 15.04 -2.04
N ALA A 133 3.46 16.39 -2.00
CA ALA A 133 3.76 17.14 -0.77
C ALA A 133 2.89 16.70 0.43
N TRP A 134 1.62 16.35 0.19
CA TRP A 134 0.67 15.85 1.19
C TRP A 134 1.18 14.60 1.94
N TYR A 135 2.06 13.78 1.33
CA TYR A 135 2.57 12.56 1.94
C TYR A 135 3.40 12.85 3.19
N ALA A 136 4.17 13.94 3.21
CA ALA A 136 4.90 14.39 4.41
C ALA A 136 3.95 14.72 5.58
N SER A 137 2.77 15.25 5.29
CA SER A 137 1.73 15.50 6.28
C SER A 137 1.05 14.21 6.75
N LEU A 138 0.76 13.28 5.84
CA LEU A 138 0.27 11.93 6.16
C LEU A 138 1.26 11.21 7.08
N ALA A 139 2.56 11.29 6.79
CA ALA A 139 3.64 10.76 7.63
C ALA A 139 3.80 11.50 8.96
N SER A 140 2.95 12.51 9.21
CA SER A 140 2.94 13.32 10.44
C SER A 140 4.26 14.03 10.73
N ILE A 141 5.08 14.34 9.73
CA ILE A 141 6.33 15.08 9.94
C ILE A 141 5.99 16.49 10.45
N GLU A 142 6.61 16.90 11.55
CA GLU A 142 6.30 18.15 12.23
C GLU A 142 6.36 19.35 11.27
N ASN A 143 5.33 20.20 11.30
CA ASN A 143 5.13 21.38 10.46
C ASN A 143 4.88 21.13 8.95
N ALA A 144 4.84 19.89 8.46
CA ALA A 144 4.68 19.61 7.03
C ALA A 144 3.45 20.33 6.44
N GLN A 145 2.26 20.19 7.04
CA GLN A 145 1.04 20.82 6.53
C GLN A 145 1.11 22.35 6.56
N LYS A 146 1.70 22.95 7.62
CA LYS A 146 1.84 24.40 7.74
C LYS A 146 2.77 24.99 6.67
N ILE A 147 3.80 24.22 6.27
CA ILE A 147 4.73 24.60 5.21
C ILE A 147 4.02 24.50 3.86
N ILE A 148 3.32 23.40 3.59
CA ILE A 148 2.54 23.19 2.36
C ILE A 148 1.50 24.32 2.18
N ASP A 149 0.84 24.74 3.26
CA ASP A 149 -0.08 25.88 3.28
C ASP A 149 0.61 27.26 3.12
N GLY A 150 1.94 27.31 3.02
CA GLY A 150 2.71 28.56 2.94
C GLY A 150 2.80 29.37 4.25
N LYS A 151 2.41 28.77 5.38
CA LYS A 151 2.41 29.43 6.70
C LYS A 151 3.78 29.43 7.39
N LEU A 152 4.64 28.48 7.06
CA LEU A 152 6.00 28.34 7.56
C LEU A 152 7.00 28.15 6.40
N LYS A 153 8.28 28.37 6.68
CA LYS A 153 9.36 28.12 5.72
C LYS A 153 9.70 26.63 5.66
N PRO A 154 10.16 26.08 4.51
CA PRO A 154 10.59 24.68 4.40
C PRO A 154 11.61 24.25 5.46
N THR A 155 12.50 25.17 5.87
CA THR A 155 13.51 24.93 6.92
C THR A 155 12.92 24.69 8.32
N SER A 156 11.61 24.87 8.50
CA SER A 156 10.90 24.56 9.75
C SER A 156 10.38 23.13 9.82
N LEU A 157 10.59 22.33 8.77
CA LEU A 157 10.19 20.91 8.74
C LEU A 157 10.90 20.14 9.86
N GLY A 158 10.18 19.23 10.52
CA GLY A 158 10.71 18.40 11.61
C GLY A 158 11.75 17.37 11.16
N VAL A 159 12.76 17.78 10.40
CA VAL A 159 13.87 16.96 9.92
C VAL A 159 15.19 17.68 10.11
N GLU A 160 16.18 17.00 10.70
CA GLU A 160 17.46 17.60 11.09
C GLU A 160 18.61 16.60 10.87
N ALA A 161 19.68 17.02 10.21
CA ALA A 161 20.94 16.28 10.14
C ALA A 161 21.75 16.62 11.41
N LEU A 162 21.87 15.68 12.33
CA LEU A 162 22.69 15.86 13.54
C LEU A 162 24.18 15.78 13.21
N ASP A 163 24.53 14.99 12.23
CA ASP A 163 25.84 14.86 11.57
C ASP A 163 25.65 14.27 10.17
N GLU A 164 26.74 13.93 9.44
CA GLU A 164 26.68 13.37 8.09
C GLU A 164 25.86 12.07 8.00
N LYS A 165 25.74 11.29 9.08
CA LYS A 165 25.15 9.95 9.11
C LYS A 165 23.93 9.83 9.99
N THR A 166 23.62 10.83 10.77
CA THR A 166 22.54 10.79 11.76
C THR A 166 21.43 11.75 11.37
N LEU A 167 20.30 11.20 10.95
CA LEU A 167 19.09 11.94 10.64
C LEU A 167 18.10 11.82 11.80
N LYS A 168 17.66 12.98 12.31
CA LYS A 168 16.59 13.07 13.29
C LYS A 168 15.31 13.53 12.61
N VAL A 169 14.22 12.84 12.89
CA VAL A 169 12.87 13.21 12.42
C VAL A 169 11.96 13.37 13.62
N THR A 170 11.28 14.52 13.68
CA THR A 170 10.28 14.84 14.70
C THR A 170 8.90 14.82 14.05
N LEU A 171 7.95 14.10 14.67
CA LEU A 171 6.59 13.96 14.20
C LEU A 171 5.63 14.84 15.03
N GLU A 172 4.50 15.25 14.48
CA GLU A 172 3.45 16.00 15.18
C GLU A 172 2.78 15.17 16.28
N ARG A 173 2.70 13.85 16.07
CA ARG A 173 2.12 12.87 17.00
C ARG A 173 2.93 11.57 16.97
N PRO A 174 2.80 10.69 17.96
CA PRO A 174 3.39 9.35 17.90
C PRO A 174 2.87 8.56 16.69
N VAL A 175 3.79 7.93 15.93
CA VAL A 175 3.50 7.06 14.79
C VAL A 175 4.46 5.87 14.84
N SER A 176 4.00 4.74 15.37
CA SER A 176 4.80 3.53 15.55
C SER A 176 5.26 2.88 14.25
N TYR A 177 4.53 3.10 13.18
CA TYR A 177 4.79 2.58 11.82
C TYR A 177 5.55 3.57 10.92
N PHE A 178 6.15 4.61 11.48
CA PHE A 178 6.88 5.62 10.69
C PHE A 178 7.95 5.02 9.75
N PRO A 179 8.72 3.96 10.13
CA PRO A 179 9.64 3.32 9.19
C PRO A 179 8.98 2.76 7.92
N SER A 180 7.73 2.27 7.99
CA SER A 180 6.98 1.84 6.80
C SER A 180 6.64 3.03 5.88
N LEU A 181 6.41 4.21 6.44
CA LEU A 181 6.17 5.41 5.64
C LEU A 181 7.42 5.91 4.92
N THR A 182 8.62 5.59 5.42
CA THR A 182 9.88 6.03 4.80
C THR A 182 10.33 5.15 3.62
N THR A 183 9.58 4.09 3.27
CA THR A 183 9.77 3.30 2.03
C THR A 183 9.26 4.02 0.80
N ASN A 184 8.36 5.01 0.98
CA ASN A 184 7.72 5.71 -0.13
C ASN A 184 8.72 6.56 -0.93
N PHE A 185 8.61 6.48 -2.26
CA PHE A 185 9.50 7.19 -3.20
C PHE A 185 9.53 8.71 -3.01
N SER A 186 8.45 9.32 -2.53
CA SER A 186 8.41 10.78 -2.29
C SER A 186 9.38 11.24 -1.19
N LEU A 187 9.80 10.31 -0.32
CA LEU A 187 10.77 10.54 0.75
C LEU A 187 12.20 10.09 0.38
N TYR A 188 12.46 9.74 -0.88
CA TYR A 188 13.82 9.40 -1.32
C TYR A 188 14.73 10.63 -1.32
N PRO A 189 16.05 10.45 -1.05
CA PRO A 189 17.01 11.51 -1.17
C PRO A 189 17.24 11.85 -2.65
N VAL A 190 17.52 13.11 -2.95
CA VAL A 190 17.90 13.59 -4.29
C VAL A 190 19.21 14.35 -4.24
N PRO A 191 20.03 14.27 -5.31
CA PRO A 191 21.38 14.85 -5.34
C PRO A 191 21.31 16.37 -5.53
N HIS A 192 21.38 17.12 -4.45
CA HIS A 192 21.18 18.57 -4.46
C HIS A 192 22.15 19.30 -5.41
N HIS A 193 23.41 18.89 -5.46
CA HIS A 193 24.40 19.48 -6.40
C HIS A 193 24.03 19.29 -7.89
N SER A 194 23.46 18.13 -8.25
CA SER A 194 22.97 17.91 -9.63
C SER A 194 21.78 18.78 -9.95
N ILE A 195 20.86 18.95 -8.99
CA ILE A 195 19.67 19.80 -9.14
C ILE A 195 20.07 21.27 -9.29
N GLU A 196 21.00 21.75 -8.48
CA GLU A 196 21.52 23.13 -8.58
C GLU A 196 22.23 23.37 -9.93
N LYS A 197 22.99 22.37 -10.40
CA LYS A 197 23.75 22.50 -11.64
C LYS A 197 22.89 22.46 -12.90
N TYR A 198 21.90 21.58 -12.94
CA TYR A 198 21.16 21.25 -14.15
C TYR A 198 19.68 21.71 -14.12
N GLY A 199 19.19 22.24 -13.00
CA GLY A 199 17.79 22.62 -12.86
C GLY A 199 16.85 21.45 -13.15
N THR A 200 15.80 21.67 -13.95
CA THR A 200 14.86 20.63 -14.36
C THR A 200 15.46 19.52 -15.23
N GLU A 201 16.63 19.76 -15.83
CA GLU A 201 17.33 18.82 -16.71
C GLU A 201 18.13 17.74 -15.94
N TRP A 202 18.15 17.81 -14.60
CA TRP A 202 18.92 16.88 -13.77
C TRP A 202 18.47 15.42 -13.92
N VAL A 203 17.21 15.16 -14.31
CA VAL A 203 16.65 13.82 -14.52
C VAL A 203 16.93 13.23 -15.90
N LYS A 204 17.64 13.96 -16.78
CA LYS A 204 17.97 13.47 -18.13
C LYS A 204 19.12 12.48 -18.11
N VAL A 205 19.18 11.66 -19.16
CA VAL A 205 20.31 10.76 -19.42
C VAL A 205 21.62 11.54 -19.40
N GLY A 206 22.59 11.07 -18.61
CA GLY A 206 23.89 11.72 -18.42
C GLY A 206 23.95 12.75 -17.29
N ASN A 207 22.84 13.28 -16.82
CA ASN A 207 22.76 14.22 -15.69
C ASN A 207 22.24 13.57 -14.42
N LEU A 208 21.39 12.53 -14.56
CA LEU A 208 20.75 11.87 -13.42
C LEU A 208 21.80 11.14 -12.58
N VAL A 209 21.90 11.55 -11.33
CA VAL A 209 22.69 10.90 -10.28
C VAL A 209 21.71 10.33 -9.27
N GLY A 210 21.68 9.01 -9.12
CA GLY A 210 20.85 8.28 -8.16
C GLY A 210 21.68 7.56 -7.13
N ASN A 211 21.06 7.05 -6.09
CA ASN A 211 21.70 6.23 -5.06
C ASN A 211 21.16 4.79 -5.01
N GLY A 212 20.30 4.42 -5.97
CA GLY A 212 19.74 3.08 -6.12
C GLY A 212 20.70 2.09 -6.78
N ALA A 213 20.20 0.86 -6.97
CA ALA A 213 20.98 -0.25 -7.51
C ALA A 213 21.34 -0.10 -8.99
N PHE A 214 20.63 0.76 -9.72
CA PHE A 214 20.82 0.98 -11.15
C PHE A 214 20.97 2.48 -11.46
N VAL A 215 21.54 2.75 -12.66
CA VAL A 215 21.71 4.08 -13.24
C VAL A 215 20.98 4.16 -14.58
N LEU A 216 20.46 5.35 -14.90
CA LEU A 216 19.79 5.61 -16.17
C LEU A 216 20.79 5.62 -17.32
N LYS A 217 20.68 4.66 -18.23
CA LYS A 217 21.56 4.51 -19.40
C LYS A 217 20.99 5.12 -20.66
N ASP A 218 19.69 4.91 -20.89
CA ASP A 218 18.98 5.38 -22.09
C ASP A 218 17.50 5.61 -21.78
N ARG A 219 16.87 6.57 -22.45
CA ARG A 219 15.43 6.79 -22.40
C ARG A 219 14.92 7.31 -23.73
N VAL A 220 14.00 6.56 -24.33
CA VAL A 220 13.23 6.97 -25.49
C VAL A 220 11.76 7.02 -25.08
N VAL A 221 11.21 8.23 -25.05
CA VAL A 221 9.84 8.48 -24.56
C VAL A 221 8.83 7.62 -25.31
N ASN A 222 7.90 6.98 -24.58
CA ASN A 222 6.90 6.03 -25.07
C ASN A 222 7.48 4.76 -25.73
N GLU A 223 8.77 4.49 -25.59
CA GLU A 223 9.41 3.30 -26.16
C GLU A 223 10.10 2.46 -25.10
N LYS A 224 11.06 3.04 -24.38
CA LYS A 224 11.87 2.32 -23.38
C LYS A 224 12.60 3.23 -22.40
N ILE A 225 12.86 2.69 -21.21
CA ILE A 225 13.81 3.22 -20.24
C ILE A 225 14.80 2.09 -19.94
N VAL A 226 16.08 2.33 -20.15
CA VAL A 226 17.15 1.32 -19.96
C VAL A 226 18.02 1.71 -18.78
N LEU A 227 18.15 0.77 -17.85
CA LEU A 227 19.00 0.92 -16.67
C LEU A 227 20.12 -0.13 -16.69
N THR A 228 21.28 0.25 -16.13
CA THR A 228 22.43 -0.62 -15.92
C THR A 228 22.89 -0.56 -14.46
N PRO A 229 23.58 -1.59 -13.92
CA PRO A 229 24.01 -1.60 -12.52
C PRO A 229 24.80 -0.37 -12.11
N ASN A 230 24.52 0.13 -10.90
CA ASN A 230 25.29 1.20 -10.26
C ASN A 230 26.50 0.60 -9.53
N PRO A 231 27.76 0.86 -9.97
CA PRO A 231 28.93 0.29 -9.32
C PRO A 231 29.20 0.83 -7.92
N TYR A 232 28.57 1.93 -7.54
CA TYR A 232 28.68 2.57 -6.22
C TYR A 232 27.55 2.22 -5.26
N TYR A 233 26.56 1.44 -5.71
CA TYR A 233 25.47 1.00 -4.84
C TYR A 233 26.03 0.18 -3.68
N TRP A 234 25.56 0.43 -2.48
CA TRP A 234 26.12 -0.17 -1.27
C TRP A 234 26.07 -1.70 -1.27
N ASP A 235 25.07 -2.28 -1.95
CA ASP A 235 24.89 -3.74 -2.11
C ASP A 235 25.10 -4.21 -3.57
N HIS A 236 25.94 -3.51 -4.33
CA HIS A 236 26.23 -3.82 -5.74
C HIS A 236 26.67 -5.28 -5.97
N LYS A 237 27.39 -5.87 -5.02
CA LYS A 237 27.91 -7.26 -5.14
C LYS A 237 26.80 -8.30 -5.25
N ASN A 238 25.61 -8.00 -4.74
CA ASN A 238 24.46 -8.88 -4.74
C ASN A 238 23.45 -8.53 -5.85
N THR A 239 23.73 -7.53 -6.68
CA THR A 239 22.93 -7.18 -7.87
C THR A 239 23.35 -8.07 -9.03
N VAL A 240 22.48 -9.01 -9.45
CA VAL A 240 22.79 -10.02 -10.48
C VAL A 240 22.48 -9.52 -11.89
N LEU A 241 21.37 -8.80 -12.07
CA LEU A 241 21.00 -8.27 -13.38
C LEU A 241 22.01 -7.27 -13.93
N THR A 242 22.32 -7.41 -15.22
CA THR A 242 23.23 -6.51 -15.95
C THR A 242 22.50 -5.43 -16.75
N LYS A 243 21.18 -5.61 -16.96
CA LYS A 243 20.34 -4.63 -17.63
C LYS A 243 18.87 -4.81 -17.22
N VAL A 244 18.19 -3.69 -16.99
CA VAL A 244 16.75 -3.62 -16.82
C VAL A 244 16.19 -2.71 -17.91
N THR A 245 15.17 -3.18 -18.62
CA THR A 245 14.45 -2.37 -19.63
C THR A 245 12.99 -2.27 -19.23
N PHE A 246 12.52 -1.06 -18.97
CA PHE A 246 11.10 -0.79 -18.81
C PHE A 246 10.50 -0.39 -20.16
N VAL A 247 9.33 -0.95 -20.48
CA VAL A 247 8.63 -0.72 -21.74
C VAL A 247 7.21 -0.22 -21.44
N PRO A 248 6.91 1.06 -21.70
CA PRO A 248 5.57 1.62 -21.55
C PRO A 248 4.60 1.05 -22.59
N ILE A 249 3.48 0.47 -22.14
CA ILE A 249 2.41 -0.04 -23.01
C ILE A 249 1.08 0.15 -22.28
N ASN A 250 0.28 1.09 -22.70
CA ASN A 250 -0.97 1.47 -22.03
C ASN A 250 -2.14 0.50 -22.22
N HIS A 251 -2.01 -0.49 -23.12
CA HIS A 251 -3.03 -1.51 -23.36
C HIS A 251 -2.59 -2.88 -22.85
N GLU A 252 -3.22 -3.38 -21.80
CA GLU A 252 -2.93 -4.71 -21.21
C GLU A 252 -2.94 -5.84 -22.24
N SER A 253 -3.86 -5.78 -23.23
CA SER A 253 -3.92 -6.79 -24.29
C SER A 253 -2.68 -6.77 -25.21
N HIS A 254 -2.07 -5.61 -25.44
CA HIS A 254 -0.83 -5.50 -26.20
C HIS A 254 0.37 -5.99 -25.37
N ALA A 255 0.43 -5.61 -24.09
CA ALA A 255 1.45 -6.10 -23.19
C ALA A 255 1.40 -7.64 -23.06
N THR A 256 0.19 -8.21 -22.92
CA THR A 256 -0.01 -9.67 -22.86
C THR A 256 0.45 -10.35 -24.15
N LYS A 257 0.15 -9.80 -25.34
CA LYS A 257 0.62 -10.36 -26.62
C LYS A 257 2.15 -10.35 -26.73
N ARG A 258 2.80 -9.24 -26.33
CA ARG A 258 4.27 -9.14 -26.34
C ARG A 258 4.92 -10.07 -25.32
N TYR A 259 4.29 -10.26 -24.15
CA TYR A 259 4.71 -11.28 -23.19
C TYR A 259 4.67 -12.70 -23.77
N LEU A 260 3.55 -13.06 -24.43
CA LEU A 260 3.40 -14.37 -25.07
C LEU A 260 4.38 -14.57 -26.24
N ALA A 261 4.78 -13.48 -26.93
CA ALA A 261 5.81 -13.50 -27.96
C ALA A 261 7.25 -13.59 -27.41
N GLY A 262 7.48 -13.41 -26.10
CA GLY A 262 8.79 -13.46 -25.47
C GLY A 262 9.53 -12.12 -25.43
N ASP A 263 8.85 -11.01 -25.76
CA ASP A 263 9.46 -9.64 -25.75
C ASP A 263 9.47 -9.00 -24.35
N ILE A 264 8.67 -9.54 -23.41
CA ILE A 264 8.48 -9.02 -22.04
C ILE A 264 8.59 -10.20 -21.07
N ASP A 265 9.30 -10.01 -19.96
CA ASP A 265 9.49 -11.01 -18.93
C ASP A 265 8.47 -10.91 -17.78
N ILE A 266 8.02 -9.68 -17.49
CA ILE A 266 7.03 -9.39 -16.45
C ILE A 266 6.00 -8.40 -16.98
N THR A 267 4.70 -8.72 -16.86
CA THR A 267 3.63 -7.73 -17.09
C THR A 267 3.23 -7.06 -15.77
N GLU A 268 2.76 -5.81 -15.81
CA GLU A 268 2.17 -5.13 -14.65
C GLU A 268 0.77 -5.70 -14.34
N SER A 269 0.02 -6.01 -15.39
CA SER A 269 -1.30 -6.64 -15.32
C SER A 269 -1.60 -7.39 -16.61
N PHE A 270 -2.76 -8.05 -16.66
CA PHE A 270 -3.34 -8.62 -17.88
C PHE A 270 -4.87 -8.46 -17.88
N PRO A 271 -5.54 -8.48 -19.05
CA PRO A 271 -6.99 -8.34 -19.13
C PRO A 271 -7.72 -9.45 -18.38
N LYS A 272 -8.61 -9.10 -17.44
CA LYS A 272 -9.35 -10.08 -16.61
C LYS A 272 -10.14 -11.11 -17.41
N ASN A 273 -10.66 -10.76 -18.59
CA ASN A 273 -11.36 -11.69 -19.50
C ASN A 273 -10.44 -12.78 -20.07
N LEU A 274 -9.12 -12.63 -20.01
CA LEU A 274 -8.16 -13.65 -20.41
C LEU A 274 -7.78 -14.60 -19.28
N TYR A 275 -8.19 -14.34 -18.04
CA TYR A 275 -7.78 -15.10 -16.86
C TYR A 275 -7.92 -16.62 -17.04
N HIS A 276 -9.14 -17.12 -17.35
CA HIS A 276 -9.36 -18.56 -17.50
C HIS A 276 -8.57 -19.17 -18.65
N LYS A 277 -8.37 -18.43 -19.75
CA LYS A 277 -7.55 -18.88 -20.86
C LYS A 277 -6.08 -18.99 -20.46
N LEU A 278 -5.52 -17.98 -19.83
CA LEU A 278 -4.13 -17.94 -19.37
C LEU A 278 -3.86 -19.03 -18.32
N MET A 279 -4.76 -19.21 -17.36
CA MET A 279 -4.69 -20.29 -16.36
C MET A 279 -4.73 -21.70 -16.97
N LYS A 280 -5.37 -21.86 -18.14
CA LYS A 280 -5.38 -23.13 -18.87
C LYS A 280 -4.10 -23.31 -19.69
N ASP A 281 -3.64 -22.28 -20.39
CA ASP A 281 -2.57 -22.37 -21.39
C ASP A 281 -1.18 -22.27 -20.78
N ILE A 282 -0.99 -21.40 -19.75
CA ILE A 282 0.31 -21.11 -19.11
C ILE A 282 0.17 -20.96 -17.57
N PRO A 283 -0.39 -21.96 -16.86
CA PRO A 283 -0.73 -21.83 -15.43
C PRO A 283 0.47 -21.46 -14.54
N ASN A 284 1.68 -21.89 -14.91
CA ASN A 284 2.91 -21.61 -14.15
C ASN A 284 3.50 -20.20 -14.37
N GLU A 285 2.88 -19.42 -15.25
CA GLU A 285 3.30 -18.04 -15.55
C GLU A 285 2.27 -17.00 -15.05
N VAL A 286 1.09 -17.47 -14.59
CA VAL A 286 0.01 -16.60 -14.07
C VAL A 286 0.11 -16.50 -12.56
N TYR A 287 0.28 -15.29 -12.07
CA TYR A 287 0.34 -14.99 -10.64
C TYR A 287 -0.80 -14.05 -10.28
N ILE A 288 -1.49 -14.35 -9.18
CA ILE A 288 -2.63 -13.56 -8.65
C ILE A 288 -2.31 -13.19 -7.19
N PRO A 289 -1.31 -12.32 -6.96
CA PRO A 289 -0.98 -11.88 -5.61
C PRO A 289 -2.13 -11.12 -4.96
N ASP A 290 -2.22 -11.27 -3.66
CA ASP A 290 -3.09 -10.45 -2.83
C ASP A 290 -2.58 -9.00 -2.86
N GLN A 291 -3.51 -8.06 -2.92
CA GLN A 291 -3.21 -6.63 -2.89
C GLN A 291 -3.66 -6.03 -1.55
N LEU A 292 -2.92 -5.04 -1.08
CA LEU A 292 -3.26 -4.29 0.12
C LEU A 292 -4.49 -3.41 -0.15
N GLY A 293 -5.67 -4.05 -0.27
CA GLY A 293 -6.87 -3.32 -0.63
C GLY A 293 -8.16 -4.08 -0.36
N THR A 294 -9.21 -3.36 -0.01
CA THR A 294 -10.53 -3.89 0.29
C THR A 294 -11.63 -3.14 -0.47
N TYR A 295 -12.49 -3.92 -1.13
CA TYR A 295 -13.75 -3.45 -1.68
C TYR A 295 -14.85 -3.61 -0.65
N TYR A 296 -15.64 -2.56 -0.41
CA TYR A 296 -16.68 -2.58 0.60
C TYR A 296 -17.89 -1.72 0.20
N TYR A 297 -19.01 -1.93 0.88
CA TYR A 297 -20.11 -0.99 0.90
C TYR A 297 -20.08 -0.18 2.19
N ALA A 298 -20.27 1.15 2.07
CA ALA A 298 -20.41 2.03 3.20
C ALA A 298 -21.89 2.39 3.41
N PHE A 299 -22.33 2.42 4.66
CA PHE A 299 -23.69 2.78 5.05
C PHE A 299 -23.71 4.19 5.60
N ASN A 300 -24.68 5.01 5.20
CA ASN A 300 -24.86 6.31 5.82
C ASN A 300 -25.35 6.14 7.27
N THR A 301 -24.49 6.47 8.25
CA THR A 301 -24.82 6.29 9.67
C THR A 301 -25.61 7.46 10.26
N GLN A 302 -25.79 8.55 9.51
CA GLN A 302 -26.41 9.79 10.02
C GLN A 302 -27.84 10.00 9.53
N SER A 303 -28.19 9.43 8.37
CA SER A 303 -29.48 9.63 7.74
C SER A 303 -30.04 8.35 7.10
N GLY A 304 -31.29 8.38 6.69
CA GLY A 304 -31.94 7.26 6.03
C GLY A 304 -32.14 6.03 6.92
N PRO A 305 -32.57 4.90 6.34
CA PRO A 305 -32.83 3.67 7.09
C PRO A 305 -31.55 3.05 7.66
N THR A 306 -30.41 3.32 7.06
CA THR A 306 -29.10 2.80 7.49
C THR A 306 -28.52 3.52 8.71
N LYS A 307 -29.17 4.58 9.22
CA LYS A 307 -28.89 5.16 10.53
C LYS A 307 -29.12 4.14 11.66
N ASP A 308 -30.08 3.24 11.51
CA ASP A 308 -30.33 2.17 12.48
C ASP A 308 -29.27 1.06 12.33
N ILE A 309 -28.52 0.81 13.39
CA ILE A 309 -27.46 -0.22 13.44
C ILE A 309 -27.99 -1.62 13.09
N ARG A 310 -29.25 -1.94 13.48
CA ARG A 310 -29.87 -3.24 13.20
C ARG A 310 -30.06 -3.44 11.70
N VAL A 311 -30.40 -2.37 10.98
CA VAL A 311 -30.54 -2.38 9.51
C VAL A 311 -29.18 -2.61 8.86
N ARG A 312 -28.14 -1.88 9.27
CA ARG A 312 -26.79 -2.05 8.72
C ARG A 312 -26.26 -3.48 8.92
N LYS A 313 -26.39 -3.99 10.15
CA LYS A 313 -25.99 -5.37 10.48
C LYS A 313 -26.73 -6.40 9.62
N ALA A 314 -28.06 -6.27 9.49
CA ALA A 314 -28.88 -7.15 8.68
C ALA A 314 -28.43 -7.16 7.21
N LEU A 315 -28.20 -5.97 6.64
CA LEU A 315 -27.71 -5.84 5.26
C LEU A 315 -26.33 -6.45 5.06
N ALA A 316 -25.39 -6.20 5.98
CA ALA A 316 -24.02 -6.72 5.91
C ALA A 316 -23.97 -8.25 6.05
N MET A 317 -24.77 -8.85 6.96
CA MET A 317 -24.86 -10.29 7.16
C MET A 317 -25.49 -11.01 5.97
N ALA A 318 -26.47 -10.42 5.29
CA ALA A 318 -27.15 -11.05 4.16
C ALA A 318 -26.34 -11.09 2.86
N ILE A 319 -25.16 -10.45 2.82
CA ILE A 319 -24.25 -10.51 1.67
C ILE A 319 -23.45 -11.82 1.70
N ASP A 320 -23.69 -12.70 0.75
CA ASP A 320 -22.87 -13.88 0.51
C ASP A 320 -21.64 -13.50 -0.31
N ARG A 321 -20.55 -13.26 0.39
CA ARG A 321 -19.27 -12.79 -0.17
C ARG A 321 -18.65 -13.82 -1.10
N LYS A 322 -18.82 -15.11 -0.76
CA LYS A 322 -18.28 -16.22 -1.55
C LYS A 322 -18.98 -16.33 -2.91
N ILE A 323 -20.27 -16.09 -2.99
CA ILE A 323 -20.96 -15.99 -4.28
C ILE A 323 -20.39 -14.84 -5.11
N ILE A 324 -20.07 -13.71 -4.50
CA ILE A 324 -19.50 -12.55 -5.21
C ILE A 324 -18.11 -12.91 -5.78
N THR A 325 -17.21 -13.46 -4.96
CA THR A 325 -15.85 -13.77 -5.39
C THR A 325 -15.81 -14.94 -6.39
N ASP A 326 -16.55 -16.03 -6.13
CA ASP A 326 -16.42 -17.26 -6.91
C ASP A 326 -17.28 -17.26 -8.19
N LYS A 327 -18.44 -16.56 -8.18
CA LYS A 327 -19.43 -16.64 -9.26
C LYS A 327 -19.64 -15.35 -10.02
N VAL A 328 -19.55 -14.19 -9.35
CA VAL A 328 -19.76 -12.89 -10.00
C VAL A 328 -18.45 -12.37 -10.61
N LEU A 329 -17.35 -12.46 -9.87
CA LEU A 329 -16.02 -12.03 -10.30
C LEU A 329 -15.25 -13.21 -10.95
N GLY A 330 -14.94 -14.25 -10.19
CA GLY A 330 -14.31 -15.48 -10.68
C GLY A 330 -12.87 -15.28 -11.17
N THR A 331 -12.15 -14.28 -10.66
CA THR A 331 -10.80 -13.88 -11.11
C THR A 331 -9.75 -13.92 -10.00
N GLY A 332 -10.03 -14.64 -8.89
CA GLY A 332 -9.08 -14.92 -7.82
C GLY A 332 -9.19 -14.01 -6.60
N GLU A 333 -10.14 -13.08 -6.61
CA GLU A 333 -10.41 -12.23 -5.44
C GLU A 333 -10.85 -13.08 -4.23
N LYS A 334 -10.45 -12.67 -3.02
CA LYS A 334 -10.79 -13.35 -1.75
C LYS A 334 -11.92 -12.64 -1.04
N SER A 335 -12.84 -13.39 -0.45
CA SER A 335 -13.90 -12.81 0.40
C SER A 335 -13.30 -12.04 1.58
N ALA A 336 -13.86 -10.86 1.90
CA ALA A 336 -13.41 -10.04 3.02
C ALA A 336 -14.45 -10.02 4.14
N ASN A 337 -14.10 -10.53 5.31
CA ASN A 337 -14.93 -10.50 6.52
C ASN A 337 -14.55 -9.35 7.46
N ARG A 338 -13.46 -8.62 7.15
CA ARG A 338 -12.95 -7.45 7.88
C ARG A 338 -12.46 -6.38 6.91
N PHE A 339 -12.22 -5.18 7.44
CA PHE A 339 -11.79 -4.05 6.61
C PHE A 339 -10.30 -4.12 6.26
N THR A 340 -9.46 -4.44 7.24
CA THR A 340 -8.02 -4.65 7.03
C THR A 340 -7.77 -5.96 6.29
N PRO A 341 -7.07 -5.97 5.13
CA PRO A 341 -6.71 -7.20 4.44
C PRO A 341 -5.83 -8.12 5.29
N ASP A 342 -5.99 -9.42 5.14
CA ASP A 342 -5.23 -10.43 5.90
C ASP A 342 -3.71 -10.38 5.61
N VAL A 343 -3.33 -9.82 4.47
CA VAL A 343 -1.92 -9.68 4.04
C VAL A 343 -1.20 -8.48 4.64
N THR A 344 -1.91 -7.67 5.45
CA THR A 344 -1.34 -6.45 6.03
C THR A 344 -0.24 -6.78 7.03
N ALA A 345 0.93 -6.16 6.89
CA ALA A 345 2.07 -6.39 7.75
C ALA A 345 1.76 -6.06 9.22
N GLY A 346 2.23 -6.91 10.14
CA GLY A 346 2.01 -6.73 11.58
C GLY A 346 0.55 -6.95 12.03
N PHE A 347 -0.30 -7.48 11.14
CA PHE A 347 -1.68 -7.82 11.45
C PHE A 347 -1.88 -9.33 11.47
N THR A 348 -2.28 -9.86 12.62
CA THR A 348 -2.75 -11.24 12.78
C THR A 348 -4.23 -11.15 13.13
N PRO A 349 -5.13 -11.43 12.16
CA PRO A 349 -6.55 -11.23 12.36
C PRO A 349 -7.16 -12.22 13.35
N GLU A 350 -8.04 -11.74 14.22
CA GLU A 350 -8.91 -12.56 15.05
C GLU A 350 -10.28 -12.74 14.39
N PRO A 351 -10.99 -13.86 14.62
CA PRO A 351 -12.31 -14.09 14.07
C PRO A 351 -13.30 -12.98 14.40
N THR A 352 -14.09 -12.56 13.43
CA THR A 352 -15.26 -11.70 13.62
C THR A 352 -16.54 -12.54 13.56
N ILE A 353 -17.68 -11.94 13.83
CA ILE A 353 -19.00 -12.59 13.69
C ILE A 353 -19.21 -13.21 12.28
N TYR A 354 -18.57 -12.67 11.25
CA TYR A 354 -18.66 -13.18 9.88
C TYR A 354 -17.78 -14.43 9.64
N ASP A 355 -16.85 -14.73 10.53
CA ASP A 355 -16.01 -15.93 10.50
C ASP A 355 -16.61 -17.04 11.38
N GLU A 356 -17.39 -16.69 12.41
CA GLU A 356 -17.95 -17.61 13.39
C GLU A 356 -19.21 -18.34 12.90
N TYR A 357 -20.00 -17.69 12.02
CA TYR A 357 -21.28 -18.20 11.54
C TYR A 357 -21.24 -18.51 10.05
N ASN A 358 -21.92 -19.58 9.63
CA ASN A 358 -22.14 -19.85 8.22
C ASN A 358 -23.20 -18.88 7.64
N GLN A 359 -23.33 -18.85 6.29
CA GLN A 359 -24.22 -17.88 5.64
C GLN A 359 -25.71 -18.05 5.99
N ASP A 360 -26.19 -19.27 6.22
CA ASP A 360 -27.59 -19.52 6.59
C ASP A 360 -27.90 -19.01 8.00
N GLU A 361 -26.94 -19.14 8.91
CA GLU A 361 -27.02 -18.59 10.27
C GLU A 361 -27.01 -17.05 10.24
N LEU A 362 -26.10 -16.45 9.46
CA LEU A 362 -26.05 -15.01 9.26
C LEU A 362 -27.36 -14.48 8.63
N ASP A 363 -27.92 -15.18 7.64
CA ASP A 363 -29.20 -14.81 7.01
C ASP A 363 -30.36 -14.88 8.00
N SER A 364 -30.34 -15.84 8.93
CA SER A 364 -31.35 -15.98 9.98
C SER A 364 -31.26 -14.84 11.00
N GLN A 365 -30.06 -14.49 11.44
CA GLN A 365 -29.83 -13.34 12.31
C GLN A 365 -30.22 -12.02 11.62
N ALA A 366 -29.88 -11.86 10.34
CA ALA A 366 -30.23 -10.69 9.56
C ALA A 366 -31.75 -10.44 9.52
N LYS A 367 -32.55 -11.50 9.33
CA LYS A 367 -34.02 -11.42 9.38
C LYS A 367 -34.54 -10.94 10.74
N ILE A 368 -33.98 -11.47 11.83
CA ILE A 368 -34.36 -11.09 13.20
C ILE A 368 -34.06 -9.60 13.44
N LEU A 369 -32.86 -9.14 13.06
CA LEU A 369 -32.44 -7.75 13.21
C LEU A 369 -33.33 -6.79 12.40
N LEU A 370 -33.62 -7.15 11.15
CA LEU A 370 -34.47 -6.32 10.30
C LEU A 370 -35.89 -6.23 10.80
N ALA A 371 -36.45 -7.35 11.28
CA ALA A 371 -37.78 -7.37 11.93
C ALA A 371 -37.80 -6.53 13.21
N ALA A 372 -36.77 -6.61 14.05
CA ALA A 372 -36.61 -5.78 15.24
C ALA A 372 -36.51 -4.28 14.92
N ALA A 373 -36.01 -3.93 13.73
CA ALA A 373 -35.98 -2.56 13.22
C ALA A 373 -37.36 -2.10 12.62
N GLY A 374 -38.35 -2.97 12.61
CA GLY A 374 -39.73 -2.65 12.14
C GLY A 374 -39.96 -2.93 10.65
N TYR A 375 -39.05 -3.63 9.98
CA TYR A 375 -39.18 -3.98 8.57
C TYR A 375 -39.52 -5.45 8.38
N GLY A 376 -40.31 -5.74 7.34
CA GLY A 376 -40.75 -7.08 7.02
C GLY A 376 -41.73 -7.11 5.85
N PRO A 377 -42.48 -8.22 5.62
CA PRO A 377 -43.33 -8.39 4.45
C PRO A 377 -44.41 -7.29 4.30
N HIS A 378 -44.93 -6.78 5.40
CA HIS A 378 -45.96 -5.72 5.42
C HIS A 378 -45.40 -4.30 5.42
N ASN A 379 -44.11 -4.13 5.74
CA ASN A 379 -43.37 -2.88 5.71
C ASN A 379 -41.97 -3.12 5.15
N PRO A 380 -41.81 -3.36 3.83
CA PRO A 380 -40.54 -3.67 3.24
C PRO A 380 -39.57 -2.48 3.29
N LEU A 381 -38.35 -2.72 3.70
CA LEU A 381 -37.27 -1.73 3.63
C LEU A 381 -37.02 -1.34 2.16
N THR A 382 -36.99 -0.03 1.90
CA THR A 382 -36.55 0.53 0.62
C THR A 382 -35.31 1.40 0.85
N LEU A 383 -34.28 1.22 0.01
CA LEU A 383 -33.04 1.99 0.08
C LEU A 383 -32.36 2.12 -1.29
N SER A 384 -31.48 3.10 -1.40
CA SER A 384 -30.64 3.31 -2.58
C SER A 384 -29.25 2.68 -2.41
N LEU A 385 -28.72 2.09 -3.48
CA LEU A 385 -27.33 1.63 -3.59
C LEU A 385 -26.62 2.40 -4.71
N LEU A 386 -25.71 3.29 -4.32
CA LEU A 386 -24.95 4.14 -5.22
C LEU A 386 -23.62 3.49 -5.60
N TYR A 387 -23.26 3.51 -6.89
CA TYR A 387 -21.96 3.09 -7.40
C TYR A 387 -21.55 3.90 -8.63
N ASN A 388 -20.24 4.03 -8.87
CA ASN A 388 -19.70 4.70 -10.05
C ASN A 388 -19.65 3.76 -11.27
N ASN A 389 -19.61 4.34 -12.47
CA ASN A 389 -19.58 3.61 -13.73
C ASN A 389 -18.45 2.57 -13.77
N SER A 390 -18.85 1.31 -13.81
CA SER A 390 -18.00 0.13 -14.02
C SER A 390 -18.89 -1.09 -14.19
N GLU A 391 -18.61 -1.92 -15.16
CA GLU A 391 -19.36 -3.19 -15.35
C GLU A 391 -19.25 -4.11 -14.14
N ASN A 392 -18.08 -4.18 -13.49
CA ASN A 392 -17.88 -5.00 -12.32
C ASN A 392 -18.68 -4.47 -11.11
N HIS A 393 -18.71 -3.15 -10.90
CA HIS A 393 -19.51 -2.56 -9.81
C HIS A 393 -20.99 -2.82 -10.03
N GLN A 394 -21.46 -2.72 -11.28
CA GLN A 394 -22.85 -3.02 -11.64
C GLN A 394 -23.21 -4.48 -11.37
N LYS A 395 -22.36 -5.44 -11.80
CA LYS A 395 -22.57 -6.87 -11.54
C LYS A 395 -22.68 -7.18 -10.05
N ILE A 396 -21.79 -6.61 -9.23
CA ILE A 396 -21.79 -6.79 -7.78
C ILE A 396 -23.05 -6.15 -7.17
N ALA A 397 -23.41 -4.93 -7.57
CA ALA A 397 -24.59 -4.22 -7.06
C ALA A 397 -25.89 -4.99 -7.37
N ILE A 398 -26.02 -5.53 -8.58
CA ILE A 398 -27.15 -6.38 -8.98
C ILE A 398 -27.21 -7.66 -8.12
N ALA A 399 -26.06 -8.33 -7.91
CA ALA A 399 -26.00 -9.54 -7.11
C ALA A 399 -26.40 -9.27 -5.66
N VAL A 400 -25.88 -8.22 -5.04
CA VAL A 400 -26.18 -7.85 -3.65
C VAL A 400 -27.64 -7.41 -3.51
N ALA A 401 -28.17 -6.59 -4.41
CA ALA A 401 -29.59 -6.22 -4.43
C ALA A 401 -30.51 -7.45 -4.53
N SER A 402 -30.12 -8.45 -5.35
CA SER A 402 -30.83 -9.72 -5.47
C SER A 402 -30.78 -10.53 -4.16
N MET A 403 -29.61 -10.60 -3.49
CA MET A 403 -29.48 -11.25 -2.18
C MET A 403 -30.38 -10.60 -1.14
N TRP A 404 -30.34 -9.28 -1.00
CA TRP A 404 -31.17 -8.52 -0.07
C TRP A 404 -32.67 -8.68 -0.35
N LYS A 405 -33.07 -8.66 -1.64
CA LYS A 405 -34.45 -8.91 -2.03
C LYS A 405 -34.89 -10.33 -1.65
N LYS A 406 -34.09 -11.34 -2.01
CA LYS A 406 -34.44 -12.76 -1.81
C LYS A 406 -34.45 -13.16 -0.34
N LYS A 407 -33.46 -12.71 0.42
CA LYS A 407 -33.26 -13.11 1.82
C LYS A 407 -34.07 -12.28 2.81
N LEU A 408 -34.20 -10.98 2.56
CA LEU A 408 -34.74 -9.99 3.50
C LEU A 408 -35.98 -9.25 2.99
N GLY A 409 -36.38 -9.42 1.73
CA GLY A 409 -37.50 -8.66 1.13
C GLY A 409 -37.21 -7.17 0.88
N VAL A 410 -35.94 -6.76 0.92
CA VAL A 410 -35.51 -5.36 0.73
C VAL A 410 -35.69 -4.94 -0.73
N LYS A 411 -36.21 -3.73 -0.96
CA LYS A 411 -36.29 -3.09 -2.27
C LYS A 411 -35.11 -2.14 -2.45
N VAL A 412 -34.28 -2.38 -3.48
CA VAL A 412 -33.07 -1.60 -3.74
C VAL A 412 -33.22 -0.81 -5.02
N GLU A 413 -33.03 0.50 -4.95
CA GLU A 413 -32.83 1.37 -6.08
C GLU A 413 -31.34 1.42 -6.44
N LEU A 414 -30.96 0.92 -7.59
CA LEU A 414 -29.59 0.96 -8.07
C LEU A 414 -29.30 2.30 -8.74
N ARG A 415 -28.44 3.11 -8.16
CA ARG A 415 -28.02 4.43 -8.67
C ARG A 415 -26.63 4.35 -9.25
N ASN A 416 -26.50 4.50 -10.57
CA ASN A 416 -25.23 4.55 -11.26
C ASN A 416 -24.89 6.01 -11.58
N GLN A 417 -23.64 6.43 -11.31
CA GLN A 417 -23.18 7.79 -11.58
C GLN A 417 -21.79 7.80 -12.23
N GLU A 418 -21.55 8.81 -13.06
CA GLU A 418 -20.23 9.15 -13.53
C GLU A 418 -19.33 9.55 -12.34
N TRP A 419 -18.02 9.37 -12.48
CA TRP A 419 -17.06 9.47 -11.36
C TRP A 419 -17.16 10.79 -10.58
N LYS A 420 -17.18 11.94 -11.29
CA LYS A 420 -17.24 13.24 -10.62
C LYS A 420 -18.54 13.42 -9.82
N THR A 421 -19.67 13.11 -10.43
CA THR A 421 -20.99 13.17 -9.77
C THR A 421 -21.07 12.20 -8.58
N TYR A 422 -20.48 11.00 -8.74
CA TYR A 422 -20.37 10.03 -7.67
C TYR A 422 -19.58 10.56 -6.47
N ILE A 423 -18.44 11.25 -6.71
CA ILE A 423 -17.64 11.87 -5.66
C ILE A 423 -18.41 12.98 -4.96
N ASP A 424 -19.15 13.80 -5.69
CA ASP A 424 -19.99 14.86 -5.11
C ASP A 424 -21.09 14.26 -4.22
N SER A 425 -21.80 13.21 -4.68
CA SER A 425 -22.81 12.49 -3.89
C SER A 425 -22.22 11.82 -2.65
N ARG A 426 -21.02 11.22 -2.79
CA ARG A 426 -20.29 10.63 -1.66
C ARG A 426 -19.95 11.66 -0.58
N ASN A 427 -19.42 12.81 -1.00
CA ASN A 427 -18.98 13.86 -0.06
C ASN A 427 -20.17 14.55 0.62
N SER A 428 -21.27 14.76 -0.10
CA SER A 428 -22.51 15.34 0.45
C SER A 428 -23.31 14.35 1.33
N GLY A 429 -23.07 13.01 1.19
CA GLY A 429 -23.83 11.98 1.89
C GLY A 429 -25.18 11.66 1.24
N ASP A 430 -25.34 11.94 -0.07
CA ASP A 430 -26.55 11.62 -0.85
C ASP A 430 -26.58 10.13 -1.25
N PHE A 431 -26.70 9.25 -0.25
CA PHE A 431 -26.83 7.81 -0.42
C PHE A 431 -27.33 7.16 0.89
N ASP A 432 -28.00 6.01 0.78
CA ASP A 432 -28.19 5.10 1.91
C ASP A 432 -27.03 4.11 2.01
N VAL A 433 -26.69 3.48 0.87
CA VAL A 433 -25.54 2.59 0.71
C VAL A 433 -24.72 3.06 -0.47
N ILE A 434 -23.40 3.07 -0.33
CA ILE A 434 -22.49 3.46 -1.40
C ILE A 434 -21.36 2.44 -1.57
N ARG A 435 -21.00 2.16 -2.81
CA ARG A 435 -19.80 1.39 -3.14
C ARG A 435 -18.56 2.17 -2.76
N ALA A 436 -17.60 1.52 -2.11
CA ALA A 436 -16.30 2.13 -1.84
C ALA A 436 -15.18 1.10 -1.96
N SER A 437 -13.97 1.58 -1.94
CA SER A 437 -12.75 0.76 -1.82
C SER A 437 -11.63 1.58 -1.22
N TRP A 438 -10.69 0.87 -0.63
CA TRP A 438 -9.43 1.46 -0.20
C TRP A 438 -8.28 0.55 -0.61
N VAL A 439 -7.23 1.14 -1.13
CA VAL A 439 -5.91 0.53 -1.30
C VAL A 439 -4.99 1.25 -0.33
N GLY A 440 -4.25 0.51 0.48
CA GLY A 440 -3.40 1.08 1.51
C GLY A 440 -2.30 1.98 0.94
N ASP A 441 -2.05 3.09 1.61
CA ASP A 441 -0.95 3.99 1.28
C ASP A 441 0.39 3.50 1.86
N TYR A 442 0.34 2.55 2.79
CA TYR A 442 1.46 1.89 3.45
C TYR A 442 0.98 0.58 4.10
N ASN A 443 1.89 -0.38 4.25
CA ASN A 443 1.56 -1.73 4.71
C ASN A 443 1.46 -1.82 6.24
N GLU A 444 0.33 -1.32 6.77
CA GLU A 444 0.03 -1.35 8.20
C GLU A 444 -1.49 -1.14 8.43
N PRO A 445 -2.13 -1.76 9.44
CA PRO A 445 -3.59 -1.70 9.62
C PRO A 445 -4.20 -0.31 9.71
N SER A 446 -3.47 0.66 10.25
CA SER A 446 -3.99 2.02 10.44
C SER A 446 -4.33 2.72 9.11
N THR A 447 -3.76 2.29 7.97
CA THR A 447 -4.13 2.85 6.65
C THR A 447 -5.59 2.59 6.31
N PHE A 448 -6.17 1.51 6.83
CA PHE A 448 -7.59 1.15 6.72
C PHE A 448 -8.40 1.70 7.87
N LEU A 449 -8.01 1.37 9.09
CA LEU A 449 -8.79 1.65 10.29
C LEU A 449 -8.95 3.16 10.54
N SER A 450 -7.95 3.98 10.24
CA SER A 450 -8.02 5.43 10.41
C SER A 450 -9.13 6.08 9.58
N LEU A 451 -9.49 5.49 8.43
CA LEU A 451 -10.55 6.00 7.56
C LEU A 451 -11.92 6.11 8.25
N LEU A 452 -12.17 5.25 9.24
CA LEU A 452 -13.44 5.25 10.00
C LEU A 452 -13.37 6.09 11.28
N GLY A 453 -12.24 6.71 11.58
CA GLY A 453 -12.11 7.67 12.68
C GLY A 453 -13.08 8.84 12.52
N SER A 454 -13.73 9.26 13.60
CA SER A 454 -14.82 10.25 13.59
C SER A 454 -14.46 11.58 12.92
N LYS A 455 -13.19 11.96 12.93
CA LYS A 455 -12.68 13.23 12.36
C LYS A 455 -11.96 13.03 11.04
N HIS A 456 -11.84 11.80 10.54
CA HIS A 456 -11.08 11.54 9.32
C HIS A 456 -11.86 11.99 8.08
N ALA A 457 -11.19 12.72 7.18
CA ALA A 457 -11.82 13.25 5.95
C ALA A 457 -12.36 12.13 5.02
N GLY A 458 -11.72 10.96 5.03
CA GLY A 458 -12.13 9.76 4.29
C GLY A 458 -13.27 8.96 4.93
N ASN A 459 -13.83 9.39 6.05
CA ASN A 459 -14.93 8.70 6.73
C ASN A 459 -16.25 8.82 5.94
N ILE A 460 -16.38 8.01 4.90
CA ILE A 460 -17.54 7.98 4.00
C ILE A 460 -18.85 7.70 4.77
N PRO A 461 -18.92 6.72 5.69
CA PRO A 461 -20.12 6.45 6.50
C PRO A 461 -20.56 7.61 7.38
N LYS A 462 -19.73 8.60 7.64
CA LYS A 462 -19.90 9.62 8.69
C LYS A 462 -20.03 8.98 10.08
N TYR A 463 -19.35 7.85 10.27
CA TYR A 463 -19.36 7.05 11.49
C TYR A 463 -18.75 7.81 12.67
N GLN A 464 -19.33 7.66 13.84
CA GLN A 464 -18.86 8.27 15.08
C GLN A 464 -18.92 7.24 16.21
N ASN A 465 -17.78 6.91 16.78
CA ASN A 465 -17.66 6.02 17.92
C ASN A 465 -16.44 6.42 18.75
N LYS A 466 -16.67 6.90 19.97
CA LYS A 466 -15.63 7.40 20.85
C LYS A 466 -14.64 6.30 21.26
N GLN A 467 -15.12 5.09 21.53
CA GLN A 467 -14.28 3.94 21.89
C GLN A 467 -13.36 3.56 20.71
N TYR A 468 -13.88 3.59 19.48
CA TYR A 468 -13.09 3.36 18.27
C TYR A 468 -11.98 4.41 18.13
N ASP A 469 -12.30 5.70 18.28
CA ASP A 469 -11.31 6.79 18.21
C ASP A 469 -10.21 6.67 19.28
N GLU A 470 -10.59 6.26 20.51
CA GLU A 470 -9.65 6.01 21.60
C GLU A 470 -8.69 4.86 21.26
N ILE A 471 -9.20 3.75 20.69
CA ILE A 471 -8.39 2.60 20.25
C ILE A 471 -7.40 3.02 19.17
N LEU A 472 -7.82 3.80 18.17
CA LEU A 472 -6.92 4.30 17.12
C LEU A 472 -5.81 5.20 17.70
N THR A 473 -6.15 6.02 18.69
CA THR A 473 -5.16 6.86 19.36
C THR A 473 -4.15 6.01 20.12
N LEU A 474 -4.62 5.04 20.89
CA LEU A 474 -3.76 4.13 21.66
C LEU A 474 -2.85 3.30 20.74
N SER A 475 -3.37 2.77 19.64
CA SER A 475 -2.56 1.97 18.70
C SER A 475 -1.39 2.77 18.12
N GLY A 476 -1.59 4.05 17.80
CA GLY A 476 -0.52 4.94 17.34
C GLY A 476 0.58 5.20 18.39
N MET A 477 0.23 5.11 19.67
CA MET A 477 1.18 5.32 20.80
C MET A 477 1.87 4.03 21.24
N THR A 478 1.31 2.86 20.92
CA THR A 478 1.79 1.54 21.40
C THR A 478 3.01 1.10 20.60
N ILE A 479 4.13 0.82 21.28
CA ILE A 479 5.39 0.35 20.67
C ILE A 479 5.34 -1.18 20.49
N ASP A 480 4.84 -1.90 21.47
CA ASP A 480 4.73 -3.36 21.40
C ASP A 480 3.80 -3.81 20.27
N THR A 481 4.30 -4.65 19.39
CA THR A 481 3.59 -5.07 18.18
C THR A 481 2.39 -5.97 18.49
N ASN A 482 2.49 -6.84 19.52
CA ASN A 482 1.40 -7.74 19.89
C ASN A 482 0.25 -6.96 20.55
N GLU A 483 0.60 -6.03 21.45
CA GLU A 483 -0.40 -5.15 22.08
C GLU A 483 -1.09 -4.28 21.01
N ARG A 484 -0.34 -3.73 20.06
CA ARG A 484 -0.89 -2.95 18.95
C ARG A 484 -1.79 -3.80 18.06
N ASN A 485 -1.41 -5.06 17.76
CA ASN A 485 -2.26 -5.98 17.01
C ASN A 485 -3.58 -6.27 17.74
N SER A 486 -3.56 -6.43 19.05
CA SER A 486 -4.79 -6.61 19.86
C SER A 486 -5.70 -5.38 19.77
N LEU A 487 -5.15 -4.16 19.76
CA LEU A 487 -5.92 -2.94 19.58
C LEU A 487 -6.56 -2.88 18.18
N TYR A 488 -5.85 -3.27 17.13
CA TYR A 488 -6.40 -3.34 15.77
C TYR A 488 -7.51 -4.39 15.64
N ASN A 489 -7.34 -5.56 16.24
CA ASN A 489 -8.40 -6.56 16.29
C ASN A 489 -9.64 -6.04 17.03
N ARG A 490 -9.46 -5.30 18.13
CA ARG A 490 -10.58 -4.68 18.82
C ARG A 490 -11.28 -3.62 17.95
N ALA A 491 -10.55 -2.86 17.14
CA ALA A 491 -11.13 -1.93 16.19
C ALA A 491 -11.96 -2.66 15.11
N GLU A 492 -11.45 -3.77 14.55
CA GLU A 492 -12.19 -4.61 13.58
C GLU A 492 -13.46 -5.22 14.20
N GLN A 493 -13.40 -5.65 15.46
CA GLN A 493 -14.58 -6.13 16.20
C GLN A 493 -15.67 -5.05 16.27
N ILE A 494 -15.31 -3.81 16.60
CA ILE A 494 -16.24 -2.68 16.65
C ILE A 494 -16.83 -2.40 15.26
N ILE A 495 -16.02 -2.50 14.18
CA ILE A 495 -16.53 -2.37 12.81
C ILE A 495 -17.56 -3.47 12.52
N ALA A 496 -17.29 -4.71 12.90
CA ALA A 496 -18.22 -5.82 12.70
C ALA A 496 -19.50 -5.67 13.56
N GLU A 497 -19.36 -5.19 14.81
CA GLU A 497 -20.47 -4.94 15.73
C GLU A 497 -21.39 -3.80 15.28
N ASP A 498 -20.83 -2.68 14.79
CA ASP A 498 -21.57 -1.46 14.43
C ASP A 498 -21.96 -1.40 12.95
N ALA A 499 -21.28 -2.20 12.11
CA ALA A 499 -21.44 -2.29 10.67
C ALA A 499 -21.54 -0.91 9.97
N PRO A 500 -20.58 0.03 10.15
CA PRO A 500 -20.56 1.26 9.37
C PRO A 500 -20.25 0.97 7.90
N ILE A 501 -19.57 -0.15 7.64
CA ILE A 501 -19.25 -0.69 6.33
C ILE A 501 -19.56 -2.20 6.28
N ALA A 502 -19.70 -2.73 5.08
CA ALA A 502 -19.69 -4.16 4.80
C ALA A 502 -18.52 -4.47 3.86
N PRO A 503 -17.40 -5.00 4.35
CA PRO A 503 -16.34 -5.52 3.51
C PRO A 503 -16.87 -6.65 2.62
N ILE A 504 -16.44 -6.69 1.36
CA ILE A 504 -16.94 -7.66 0.36
C ILE A 504 -15.83 -8.58 -0.09
N TYR A 505 -14.72 -8.03 -0.62
CA TYR A 505 -13.56 -8.82 -1.05
C TYR A 505 -12.26 -8.02 -0.91
N GLN A 506 -11.16 -8.78 -0.79
CA GLN A 506 -9.80 -8.27 -0.85
C GLN A 506 -9.35 -8.28 -2.31
N TYR A 507 -8.69 -7.21 -2.73
CA TYR A 507 -8.18 -7.07 -4.09
C TYR A 507 -7.02 -8.04 -4.37
N THR A 508 -6.92 -8.43 -5.63
CA THR A 508 -5.78 -9.15 -6.19
C THR A 508 -5.30 -8.44 -7.45
N ASN A 509 -4.00 -8.54 -7.75
CA ASN A 509 -3.43 -7.97 -8.96
C ASN A 509 -2.80 -9.07 -9.85
N GLY A 510 -3.52 -9.48 -10.90
CA GLY A 510 -3.05 -10.52 -11.81
C GLY A 510 -1.92 -10.04 -12.72
N ARG A 511 -0.82 -10.82 -12.79
CA ARG A 511 0.32 -10.56 -13.69
C ARG A 511 0.88 -11.84 -14.30
N LEU A 512 1.68 -11.66 -15.34
CA LEU A 512 2.42 -12.75 -15.98
C LEU A 512 3.92 -12.56 -15.69
N ILE A 513 4.59 -13.65 -15.28
CA ILE A 513 6.02 -13.67 -15.00
C ILE A 513 6.62 -14.90 -15.66
N LYS A 514 7.71 -14.74 -16.42
CA LYS A 514 8.42 -15.85 -17.05
C LYS A 514 8.99 -16.82 -16.01
N PRO A 515 8.87 -18.15 -16.20
CA PRO A 515 9.21 -19.14 -15.18
C PRO A 515 10.69 -19.18 -14.83
N TRP A 516 11.56 -18.71 -15.73
CA TRP A 516 13.01 -18.58 -15.48
C TRP A 516 13.41 -17.32 -14.70
N LEU A 517 12.52 -16.33 -14.57
CA LEU A 517 12.74 -15.14 -13.75
C LEU A 517 12.41 -15.44 -12.30
N LYS A 518 13.33 -15.14 -11.39
CA LYS A 518 13.23 -15.36 -9.96
C LYS A 518 13.50 -14.09 -9.17
N GLY A 519 13.16 -14.11 -7.88
CA GLY A 519 13.37 -12.98 -6.95
C GLY A 519 12.27 -11.91 -7.01
N TYR A 520 11.19 -12.14 -7.80
CA TYR A 520 10.05 -11.23 -7.77
C TYR A 520 9.24 -11.44 -6.49
N PRO A 521 8.96 -10.37 -5.69
CA PRO A 521 8.30 -10.47 -4.39
C PRO A 521 6.77 -10.60 -4.55
N ILE A 522 6.30 -11.78 -4.95
CA ILE A 522 4.88 -12.05 -5.22
C ILE A 522 4.01 -11.83 -3.97
N GLU A 523 4.58 -12.01 -2.78
CA GLU A 523 3.86 -11.87 -1.50
C GLU A 523 3.83 -10.44 -0.97
N ASN A 524 4.46 -9.47 -1.68
CA ASN A 524 4.37 -8.07 -1.30
C ASN A 524 3.01 -7.49 -1.71
N PRO A 525 2.14 -7.14 -0.75
CA PRO A 525 0.76 -6.72 -1.06
C PRO A 525 0.68 -5.28 -1.61
N GLU A 526 1.75 -4.49 -1.52
CA GLU A 526 1.87 -3.17 -2.15
C GLU A 526 2.42 -3.27 -3.58
N ASP A 527 2.75 -4.50 -4.02
CA ASP A 527 3.30 -4.77 -5.34
C ASP A 527 4.62 -4.04 -5.62
N VAL A 528 5.43 -3.87 -4.56
CA VAL A 528 6.73 -3.23 -4.63
C VAL A 528 7.79 -4.25 -5.02
N ALA A 529 8.41 -4.05 -6.17
CA ALA A 529 9.46 -4.93 -6.68
C ALA A 529 10.68 -4.13 -7.13
N TYR A 530 11.81 -4.40 -6.49
CA TYR A 530 13.13 -3.85 -6.84
C TYR A 530 13.80 -4.78 -7.86
N SER A 531 14.34 -4.23 -8.96
CA SER A 531 15.02 -5.08 -9.96
C SER A 531 16.31 -5.72 -9.44
N HIS A 532 16.92 -5.17 -8.39
CA HIS A 532 18.13 -5.74 -7.80
C HIS A 532 17.90 -7.08 -7.08
N THR A 533 16.65 -7.44 -6.77
CA THR A 533 16.32 -8.77 -6.20
C THR A 533 16.17 -9.85 -7.26
N LEU A 534 16.06 -9.46 -8.54
CA LEU A 534 15.75 -10.36 -9.65
C LEU A 534 17.01 -11.04 -10.22
N TYR A 535 16.81 -12.27 -10.71
CA TYR A 535 17.82 -13.02 -11.46
C TYR A 535 17.17 -14.01 -12.43
N ILE A 536 17.91 -14.41 -13.47
CA ILE A 536 17.43 -15.26 -14.55
C ILE A 536 18.11 -16.62 -14.50
N LEU A 537 17.30 -17.67 -14.40
CA LEU A 537 17.75 -19.06 -14.49
C LEU A 537 18.10 -19.41 -15.94
N LYS A 538 19.04 -20.33 -16.14
CA LYS A 538 19.31 -20.91 -17.44
C LYS A 538 18.04 -21.56 -18.00
N HIS A 539 17.66 -21.20 -19.22
CA HIS A 539 16.46 -21.64 -19.92
C HIS A 539 16.73 -21.89 -21.39
#